data_423f423bffc08bf822cd25c309be1f1f
#
_entry.id   423f423bffc08bf822cd25c309be1f1f
#
_cell.length_a   1.000
_cell.length_b   1.000
_cell.length_c   1.000
_cell.angle_alpha   90.00
_cell.angle_beta   90.00
_cell.angle_gamma   90.00
#
_symmetry.space_group_name_H-M   'P 1'
#
loop_
_entity.id
_entity.type
_entity.pdbx_description
1 polymer ?
#
loop_
_entity_poly.entity_id
_entity_poly.type
_entity_poly.pdbx_seq_one_letter_code
_entity_poly.pdbx_strand_id
1 'polypeptide(L)'
;MPPHDTYIETHLGGGAIMKRKPPAMQNIGIDIDPLAVVRFKCDYPVELITGCAHKFLREYDYKGRELVYCDPPYLLSTRTSKRKYYFDYDEKQHIELLELLKTLPCNVILSGYHSALYDDLLKGWQTIEIQVMNQGGVRTEKLWFNFVVDKVHWVRFAGRNFTHRQCVKRKAQNWGRRYKEMPKPERLAVMVAMMEVEAQEVC
;
A
#
# COMPACT_ATOMS: atom_id res chain seq x y z
N MET A 1 -0.80 7.11 -0.78
CA MET A 1 -1.67 6.05 -1.33
C MET A 1 -2.92 6.72 -1.86
N PRO A 2 -3.36 6.43 -3.07
CA PRO A 2 -4.60 6.94 -3.63
C PRO A 2 -5.83 6.39 -2.87
N PRO A 3 -7.01 7.02 -3.00
CA PRO A 3 -8.25 6.48 -2.45
C PRO A 3 -8.53 5.08 -3.01
N HIS A 4 -8.91 4.15 -2.14
CA HIS A 4 -9.20 2.77 -2.49
C HIS A 4 -10.20 2.17 -1.49
N ASP A 5 -11.04 1.28 -1.98
CA ASP A 5 -12.01 0.54 -1.16
C ASP A 5 -11.44 -0.82 -0.72
N THR A 6 -10.60 -1.41 -1.58
CA THR A 6 -9.92 -2.68 -1.30
C THR A 6 -8.41 -2.48 -1.31
N TYR A 7 -7.74 -2.96 -0.28
CA TYR A 7 -6.28 -3.01 -0.17
C TYR A 7 -5.80 -4.45 -0.22
N ILE A 8 -4.86 -4.72 -1.12
CA ILE A 8 -4.30 -6.05 -1.36
C ILE A 8 -2.79 -6.00 -1.13
N GLU A 9 -2.26 -6.77 -0.16
CA GLU A 9 -0.83 -6.92 0.11
C GLU A 9 -0.41 -8.33 -0.29
N THR A 10 0.36 -8.48 -1.38
CA THR A 10 0.58 -9.77 -2.06
C THR A 10 1.76 -10.58 -1.53
N HIS A 11 2.64 -9.99 -0.76
CA HIS A 11 3.77 -10.62 -0.10
C HIS A 11 3.75 -10.12 1.35
N LEU A 12 2.78 -10.65 2.12
CA LEU A 12 2.39 -10.10 3.41
C LEU A 12 3.53 -10.11 4.43
N GLY A 13 4.29 -11.19 4.50
CA GLY A 13 5.35 -11.35 5.48
C GLY A 13 4.90 -10.99 6.89
N GLY A 14 5.57 -10.01 7.50
CA GLY A 14 5.17 -9.43 8.78
C GLY A 14 3.99 -8.46 8.72
N GLY A 15 3.55 -8.07 7.53
CA GLY A 15 2.46 -7.15 7.29
C GLY A 15 2.69 -5.74 7.84
N ALA A 16 3.90 -5.23 7.70
CA ALA A 16 4.27 -3.94 8.27
C ALA A 16 3.45 -2.78 7.69
N ILE A 17 3.14 -2.81 6.41
CA ILE A 17 2.32 -1.80 5.74
C ILE A 17 0.85 -2.00 6.08
N MET A 18 0.34 -3.22 5.99
CA MET A 18 -1.02 -3.58 6.38
C MET A 18 -1.38 -3.05 7.78
N LYS A 19 -0.53 -3.28 8.76
CA LYS A 19 -0.75 -2.87 10.16
C LYS A 19 -0.69 -1.35 10.39
N ARG A 20 0.02 -0.62 9.56
CA ARG A 20 0.29 0.82 9.77
C ARG A 20 -0.63 1.74 8.98
N LYS A 21 -1.11 1.28 7.84
CA LYS A 21 -2.05 2.06 7.03
C LYS A 21 -3.44 2.12 7.70
N PRO A 22 -4.26 3.13 7.42
CA PRO A 22 -5.68 3.06 7.75
C PRO A 22 -6.32 1.87 7.04
N PRO A 23 -7.28 1.15 7.70
CA PRO A 23 -7.98 0.06 7.04
C PRO A 23 -8.78 0.57 5.84
N ALA A 24 -8.80 -0.21 4.76
CA ALA A 24 -9.77 -0.08 3.68
C ALA A 24 -11.08 -0.77 4.08
N MET A 25 -12.12 -0.67 3.26
CA MET A 25 -13.37 -1.41 3.47
C MET A 25 -13.13 -2.93 3.44
N GLN A 26 -12.27 -3.37 2.50
CA GLN A 26 -11.77 -4.73 2.43
C GLN A 26 -10.23 -4.72 2.46
N ASN A 27 -9.63 -5.61 3.26
CA ASN A 27 -8.18 -5.76 3.33
C ASN A 27 -7.84 -7.23 3.11
N ILE A 28 -6.94 -7.51 2.16
CA ILE A 28 -6.56 -8.86 1.75
C ILE A 28 -5.05 -8.97 1.87
N GLY A 29 -4.58 -9.97 2.62
CA GLY A 29 -3.18 -10.28 2.77
C GLY A 29 -2.87 -11.65 2.19
N ILE A 30 -1.92 -11.74 1.26
CA ILE A 30 -1.51 -12.98 0.61
C ILE A 30 -0.04 -13.25 0.93
N ASP A 31 0.26 -14.48 1.28
CA ASP A 31 1.64 -14.94 1.36
C ASP A 31 1.73 -16.41 0.92
N ILE A 32 2.84 -16.76 0.29
CA ILE A 32 3.11 -18.15 -0.08
C ILE A 32 3.53 -18.98 1.15
N ASP A 33 4.12 -18.33 2.16
CA ASP A 33 4.49 -18.97 3.42
C ASP A 33 3.28 -19.06 4.37
N PRO A 34 2.76 -20.27 4.63
CA PRO A 34 1.64 -20.44 5.55
C PRO A 34 1.97 -19.98 6.98
N LEU A 35 3.24 -19.98 7.38
CA LEU A 35 3.65 -19.50 8.70
C LEU A 35 3.53 -17.98 8.81
N ALA A 36 3.80 -17.24 7.73
CA ALA A 36 3.57 -15.79 7.69
C ALA A 36 2.09 -15.49 7.89
N VAL A 37 1.22 -16.20 7.19
CA VAL A 37 -0.24 -16.05 7.27
C VAL A 37 -0.77 -16.38 8.69
N VAL A 38 -0.37 -17.51 9.26
CA VAL A 38 -0.83 -17.95 10.61
C VAL A 38 -0.33 -17.01 11.72
N ARG A 39 0.86 -16.46 11.59
CA ARG A 39 1.45 -15.54 12.59
C ARG A 39 0.97 -14.10 12.46
N PHE A 40 0.37 -13.74 11.35
CA PHE A 40 -0.11 -12.39 11.14
C PHE A 40 -1.24 -12.03 12.11
N LYS A 41 -1.13 -10.84 12.72
CA LYS A 41 -2.18 -10.28 13.59
C LYS A 41 -2.32 -8.80 13.28
N CYS A 42 -3.56 -8.33 13.21
CA CYS A 42 -3.91 -6.94 12.96
C CYS A 42 -5.12 -6.55 13.82
N ASP A 43 -5.25 -5.24 14.12
CA ASP A 43 -6.32 -4.70 14.96
C ASP A 43 -7.66 -4.53 14.21
N TYR A 44 -7.70 -4.88 12.93
CA TYR A 44 -8.88 -4.83 12.09
C TYR A 44 -8.98 -6.06 11.19
N PRO A 45 -10.16 -6.36 10.63
CA PRO A 45 -10.36 -7.54 9.78
C PRO A 45 -9.47 -7.50 8.53
N VAL A 46 -8.77 -8.60 8.29
CA VAL A 46 -7.97 -8.86 7.09
C VAL A 46 -8.29 -10.27 6.62
N GLU A 47 -8.69 -10.41 5.37
CA GLU A 47 -8.80 -11.68 4.70
C GLU A 47 -7.40 -12.21 4.41
N LEU A 48 -7.05 -13.38 4.95
CA LEU A 48 -5.72 -13.96 4.84
C LEU A 48 -5.74 -15.17 3.91
N ILE A 49 -4.86 -15.16 2.92
CA ILE A 49 -4.80 -16.19 1.89
C ILE A 49 -3.38 -16.76 1.84
N THR A 50 -3.25 -18.09 2.02
CA THR A 50 -2.00 -18.77 1.73
C THR A 50 -1.97 -19.14 0.26
N GLY A 51 -1.05 -18.56 -0.52
CA GLY A 51 -1.01 -18.82 -1.95
C GLY A 51 0.00 -17.99 -2.72
N CYS A 52 0.07 -18.28 -4.01
CA CYS A 52 0.95 -17.60 -4.95
C CYS A 52 0.36 -16.23 -5.35
N ALA A 53 1.13 -15.16 -5.16
CA ALA A 53 0.75 -13.81 -5.54
C ALA A 53 0.37 -13.67 -7.03
N HIS A 54 1.16 -14.28 -7.93
CA HIS A 54 0.89 -14.26 -9.38
C HIS A 54 -0.46 -14.88 -9.72
N LYS A 55 -0.76 -16.03 -9.11
CA LYS A 55 -2.05 -16.71 -9.35
C LYS A 55 -3.20 -15.85 -8.84
N PHE A 56 -3.11 -15.37 -7.61
CA PHE A 56 -4.13 -14.53 -7.03
C PHE A 56 -4.40 -13.28 -7.87
N LEU A 57 -3.35 -12.55 -8.28
CA LEU A 57 -3.48 -11.33 -9.07
C LEU A 57 -4.12 -11.57 -10.45
N ARG A 58 -3.91 -12.75 -11.07
CA ARG A 58 -4.54 -13.11 -12.35
C ARG A 58 -6.02 -13.46 -12.21
N GLU A 59 -6.39 -14.06 -11.08
CA GLU A 59 -7.73 -14.62 -10.87
C GLU A 59 -8.67 -13.67 -10.12
N TYR A 60 -8.12 -12.59 -9.52
CA TYR A 60 -8.92 -11.63 -8.73
C TYR A 60 -9.87 -10.83 -9.62
N ASP A 61 -11.12 -10.69 -9.19
CA ASP A 61 -12.16 -9.93 -9.90
C ASP A 61 -12.11 -8.44 -9.54
N TYR A 62 -11.29 -7.69 -10.29
CA TYR A 62 -11.07 -6.26 -10.06
C TYR A 62 -12.31 -5.42 -10.33
N LYS A 63 -12.57 -4.45 -9.45
CA LYS A 63 -13.66 -3.45 -9.57
C LYS A 63 -13.15 -2.04 -9.92
N GLY A 64 -11.83 -1.86 -10.08
CA GLY A 64 -11.17 -0.59 -10.40
C GLY A 64 -10.94 0.34 -9.20
N ARG A 65 -11.21 -0.13 -7.99
CA ARG A 65 -11.03 0.63 -6.74
C ARG A 65 -10.10 -0.08 -5.76
N GLU A 66 -9.23 -0.91 -6.26
CA GLU A 66 -8.20 -1.60 -5.49
C GLU A 66 -6.90 -0.81 -5.47
N LEU A 67 -6.15 -1.01 -4.39
CA LEU A 67 -4.74 -0.68 -4.27
C LEU A 67 -3.98 -1.96 -3.97
N VAL A 68 -3.16 -2.40 -4.91
CA VAL A 68 -2.23 -3.51 -4.73
C VAL A 68 -0.90 -2.98 -4.23
N TYR A 69 -0.42 -3.50 -3.10
CA TYR A 69 0.93 -3.31 -2.60
C TYR A 69 1.71 -4.60 -2.73
N CYS A 70 2.82 -4.54 -3.44
CA CYS A 70 3.66 -5.66 -3.78
C CYS A 70 5.07 -5.46 -3.21
N ASP A 71 5.51 -6.34 -2.31
CA ASP A 71 6.85 -6.32 -1.70
C ASP A 71 7.49 -7.70 -1.86
N PRO A 72 7.83 -8.12 -3.11
CA PRO A 72 8.38 -9.44 -3.37
C PRO A 72 9.75 -9.61 -2.73
N PRO A 73 10.24 -10.85 -2.53
CA PRO A 73 11.62 -11.07 -2.18
C PRO A 73 12.52 -10.32 -3.17
N TYR A 74 13.41 -9.46 -2.67
CA TYR A 74 14.19 -8.57 -3.54
C TYR A 74 15.11 -9.35 -4.48
N LEU A 75 15.30 -8.83 -5.68
CA LEU A 75 16.13 -9.45 -6.71
C LEU A 75 17.54 -9.78 -6.18
N LEU A 76 18.00 -11.01 -6.38
CA LEU A 76 19.24 -11.53 -5.80
C LEU A 76 20.47 -10.68 -6.16
N SER A 77 20.52 -10.14 -7.37
CA SER A 77 21.60 -9.26 -7.83
C SER A 77 21.68 -7.91 -7.08
N THR A 78 20.59 -7.49 -6.43
CA THR A 78 20.53 -6.21 -5.69
C THR A 78 20.77 -6.37 -4.19
N ARG A 79 20.84 -7.61 -3.69
CA ARG A 79 21.01 -7.89 -2.26
C ARG A 79 22.48 -7.87 -1.86
N THR A 80 22.79 -7.24 -0.75
CA THR A 80 24.11 -7.35 -0.10
C THR A 80 24.28 -8.65 0.69
N SER A 81 23.18 -9.25 1.13
CA SER A 81 23.19 -10.52 1.85
C SER A 81 22.93 -11.69 0.91
N LYS A 82 23.80 -12.69 0.92
CA LYS A 82 23.60 -13.96 0.20
C LYS A 82 22.56 -14.90 0.85
N ARG A 83 21.94 -14.48 1.98
CA ARG A 83 20.93 -15.27 2.67
C ARG A 83 19.71 -15.37 1.78
N LYS A 84 19.37 -16.57 1.36
CA LYS A 84 18.14 -16.86 0.61
C LYS A 84 16.95 -16.88 1.56
N TYR A 85 15.83 -16.32 1.12
CA TYR A 85 14.54 -16.63 1.73
C TYR A 85 14.10 -18.03 1.31
N TYR A 86 13.22 -18.62 2.06
CA TYR A 86 12.72 -19.97 1.74
C TYR A 86 11.96 -20.00 0.40
N PHE A 87 11.30 -18.88 0.07
CA PHE A 87 10.55 -18.67 -1.16
C PHE A 87 11.11 -17.46 -1.93
N ASP A 88 12.35 -17.58 -2.41
CA ASP A 88 12.96 -16.54 -3.25
C ASP A 88 12.40 -16.60 -4.67
N TYR A 89 12.38 -15.44 -5.33
CA TYR A 89 12.09 -15.34 -6.74
C TYR A 89 13.38 -15.40 -7.56
N ASP A 90 13.34 -16.11 -8.70
CA ASP A 90 14.33 -15.96 -9.74
C ASP A 90 14.00 -14.75 -10.63
N GLU A 91 14.91 -14.40 -11.54
CA GLU A 91 14.75 -13.24 -12.42
C GLU A 91 13.51 -13.38 -13.33
N LYS A 92 13.23 -14.61 -13.79
CA LYS A 92 12.06 -14.88 -14.62
C LYS A 92 10.76 -14.62 -13.87
N GLN A 93 10.67 -15.04 -12.63
CA GLN A 93 9.51 -14.79 -11.76
C GLN A 93 9.32 -13.28 -11.48
N HIS A 94 10.43 -12.53 -11.33
CA HIS A 94 10.36 -11.08 -11.25
C HIS A 94 9.80 -10.46 -12.53
N ILE A 95 10.29 -10.86 -13.70
CA ILE A 95 9.78 -10.38 -15.00
C ILE A 95 8.29 -10.70 -15.13
N GLU A 96 7.88 -11.92 -14.84
CA GLU A 96 6.47 -12.33 -14.89
C GLU A 96 5.59 -11.50 -13.96
N LEU A 97 6.08 -11.18 -12.75
CA LEU A 97 5.38 -10.32 -11.81
C LEU A 97 5.23 -8.91 -12.36
N LEU A 98 6.32 -8.29 -12.84
CA LEU A 98 6.31 -6.93 -13.35
C LEU A 98 5.38 -6.78 -14.56
N GLU A 99 5.42 -7.73 -15.50
CA GLU A 99 4.50 -7.74 -16.65
C GLU A 99 3.04 -7.89 -16.21
N LEU A 100 2.77 -8.75 -15.22
CA LEU A 100 1.44 -8.90 -14.65
C LEU A 100 0.95 -7.60 -14.00
N LEU A 101 1.77 -6.96 -13.17
CA LEU A 101 1.40 -5.72 -12.49
C LEU A 101 1.04 -4.59 -13.46
N LYS A 102 1.67 -4.52 -14.63
CA LYS A 102 1.34 -3.54 -15.69
C LYS A 102 -0.05 -3.74 -16.29
N THR A 103 -0.59 -4.95 -16.24
CA THR A 103 -1.90 -5.26 -16.81
C THR A 103 -3.07 -5.05 -15.86
N LEU A 104 -2.80 -4.83 -14.57
CA LEU A 104 -3.85 -4.71 -13.57
C LEU A 104 -4.67 -3.42 -13.76
N PRO A 105 -6.01 -3.50 -13.73
CA PRO A 105 -6.89 -2.35 -13.92
C PRO A 105 -7.10 -1.56 -12.61
N CYS A 106 -6.05 -1.42 -11.80
CA CYS A 106 -6.12 -0.77 -10.49
C CYS A 106 -4.82 -0.02 -10.16
N ASN A 107 -4.79 0.65 -9.01
CA ASN A 107 -3.58 1.29 -8.51
C ASN A 107 -2.61 0.25 -7.95
N VAL A 108 -1.34 0.38 -8.30
CA VAL A 108 -0.28 -0.55 -7.87
C VAL A 108 0.88 0.22 -7.26
N ILE A 109 1.41 -0.29 -6.15
CA ILE A 109 2.70 0.10 -5.56
C ILE A 109 3.56 -1.14 -5.47
N LEU A 110 4.77 -1.06 -6.01
CA LEU A 110 5.79 -2.10 -5.91
C LEU A 110 6.96 -1.57 -5.10
N SER A 111 7.44 -2.36 -4.15
CA SER A 111 8.63 -2.09 -3.33
C SER A 111 9.81 -2.96 -3.76
N GLY A 112 11.01 -2.40 -3.70
CA GLY A 112 12.23 -3.15 -4.01
C GLY A 112 13.49 -2.32 -3.84
N TYR A 113 14.64 -2.92 -4.14
CA TYR A 113 15.88 -2.17 -4.33
C TYR A 113 15.99 -1.67 -5.76
N HIS A 114 16.74 -0.59 -5.96
CA HIS A 114 17.05 -0.08 -7.30
C HIS A 114 17.58 -1.21 -8.20
N SER A 115 16.97 -1.35 -9.38
CA SER A 115 17.30 -2.37 -10.36
C SER A 115 17.03 -1.84 -11.77
N ALA A 116 18.01 -1.96 -12.67
CA ALA A 116 17.86 -1.62 -14.08
C ALA A 116 16.71 -2.42 -14.71
N LEU A 117 16.58 -3.71 -14.36
CA LEU A 117 15.48 -4.56 -14.81
C LEU A 117 14.11 -3.96 -14.49
N TYR A 118 13.94 -3.46 -13.26
CA TYR A 118 12.67 -2.88 -12.83
C TYR A 118 12.41 -1.54 -13.52
N ASP A 119 13.44 -0.68 -13.62
CA ASP A 119 13.31 0.62 -14.26
C ASP A 119 13.00 0.50 -15.76
N ASP A 120 13.58 -0.50 -16.44
CA ASP A 120 13.31 -0.76 -17.86
C ASP A 120 11.89 -1.32 -18.08
N LEU A 121 11.46 -2.29 -17.30
CA LEU A 121 10.15 -2.92 -17.44
C LEU A 121 9.00 -2.02 -16.96
N LEU A 122 9.23 -1.18 -15.95
CA LEU A 122 8.24 -0.24 -15.41
C LEU A 122 8.42 1.18 -15.95
N LYS A 123 8.97 1.30 -17.16
CA LYS A 123 9.14 2.61 -17.81
C LYS A 123 7.80 3.35 -17.89
N GLY A 124 7.79 4.59 -17.40
CA GLY A 124 6.58 5.42 -17.30
C GLY A 124 5.86 5.34 -15.95
N TRP A 125 6.22 4.41 -15.07
CA TRP A 125 5.76 4.47 -13.68
C TRP A 125 6.48 5.58 -12.92
N GLN A 126 5.82 6.14 -11.92
CA GLN A 126 6.43 7.08 -11.00
C GLN A 126 7.27 6.34 -9.95
N THR A 127 8.31 7.00 -9.44
CA THR A 127 9.19 6.41 -8.45
C THR A 127 9.47 7.34 -7.29
N ILE A 128 9.67 6.76 -6.11
CA ILE A 128 10.16 7.45 -4.91
C ILE A 128 11.24 6.58 -4.26
N GLU A 129 12.36 7.18 -3.91
CA GLU A 129 13.40 6.53 -3.12
C GLU A 129 13.24 6.90 -1.66
N ILE A 130 13.36 5.90 -0.79
CA ILE A 130 13.20 6.03 0.66
C ILE A 130 14.42 5.43 1.33
N GLN A 131 15.05 6.21 2.21
CA GLN A 131 16.10 5.66 3.06
C GLN A 131 15.50 4.94 4.26
N VAL A 132 15.80 3.67 4.38
CA VAL A 132 15.36 2.80 5.47
C VAL A 132 16.56 2.38 6.30
N MET A 133 16.47 2.59 7.62
CA MET A 133 17.47 2.10 8.56
C MET A 133 17.09 0.71 9.03
N ASN A 134 17.97 -0.26 8.82
CA ASN A 134 17.82 -1.62 9.35
C ASN A 134 19.09 -2.02 10.13
N GLN A 135 19.11 -3.23 10.69
CA GLN A 135 20.27 -3.73 11.45
C GLN A 135 21.60 -3.79 10.65
N GLY A 136 21.54 -3.74 9.33
CA GLY A 136 22.70 -3.71 8.43
C GLY A 136 23.10 -2.32 7.95
N GLY A 137 22.51 -1.24 8.52
CA GLY A 137 22.76 0.15 8.14
C GLY A 137 21.65 0.79 7.32
N VAL A 138 21.93 2.00 6.79
CA VAL A 138 21.01 2.73 5.91
C VAL A 138 20.99 2.07 4.54
N ARG A 139 19.79 1.81 4.02
CA ARG A 139 19.57 1.30 2.67
C ARG A 139 18.55 2.17 1.95
N THR A 140 18.73 2.33 0.67
CA THR A 140 17.76 3.01 -0.19
C THR A 140 16.83 1.96 -0.77
N GLU A 141 15.55 2.03 -0.40
CA GLU A 141 14.47 1.29 -1.03
C GLU A 141 13.79 2.19 -2.06
N LYS A 142 13.31 1.59 -3.13
CA LYS A 142 12.62 2.29 -4.21
C LYS A 142 11.21 1.76 -4.33
N LEU A 143 10.26 2.67 -4.46
CA LEU A 143 8.86 2.37 -4.77
C LEU A 143 8.59 2.77 -6.21
N TRP A 144 7.94 1.88 -6.95
CA TRP A 144 7.37 2.16 -8.27
C TRP A 144 5.85 2.13 -8.14
N PHE A 145 5.16 3.07 -8.81
CA PHE A 145 3.70 3.11 -8.78
C PHE A 145 3.14 3.67 -10.09
N ASN A 146 1.96 3.16 -10.49
CA ASN A 146 1.32 3.45 -11.77
C ASN A 146 0.34 4.63 -11.76
N PHE A 147 0.36 5.46 -10.71
CA PHE A 147 -0.55 6.60 -10.54
C PHE A 147 0.22 7.87 -10.18
N VAL A 148 -0.41 9.04 -10.42
CA VAL A 148 0.20 10.34 -10.09
C VAL A 148 0.00 10.63 -8.60
N VAL A 149 1.08 11.00 -7.91
CA VAL A 149 1.04 11.46 -6.52
C VAL A 149 1.01 12.98 -6.51
N ASP A 150 -0.16 13.56 -6.68
CA ASP A 150 -0.38 15.01 -6.67
C ASP A 150 -0.98 15.50 -5.34
N LYS A 151 -1.61 14.62 -4.57
CA LYS A 151 -2.34 14.97 -3.35
C LYS A 151 -1.97 14.05 -2.19
N VAL A 152 -2.03 14.61 -0.98
CA VAL A 152 -1.85 13.83 0.25
C VAL A 152 -3.17 13.15 0.61
N HIS A 153 -3.29 11.88 0.26
CA HIS A 153 -4.48 11.08 0.56
C HIS A 153 -4.45 10.40 1.93
N TRP A 154 -3.33 10.42 2.61
CA TRP A 154 -3.19 9.79 3.90
C TRP A 154 -3.06 10.82 5.03
N VAL A 155 -4.11 10.99 5.79
CA VAL A 155 -4.22 11.96 6.91
C VAL A 155 -3.05 11.88 7.90
N ARG A 156 -2.49 10.68 8.15
CA ARG A 156 -1.36 10.50 9.06
C ARG A 156 -0.11 11.27 8.65
N PHE A 157 0.05 11.57 7.37
CA PHE A 157 1.18 12.31 6.80
C PHE A 157 0.80 13.69 6.27
N ALA A 158 -0.46 14.11 6.41
CA ALA A 158 -0.87 15.45 6.05
C ALA A 158 -0.16 16.47 6.95
N GLY A 159 0.66 17.34 6.35
CA GLY A 159 1.36 18.39 7.08
C GLY A 159 2.83 18.55 6.67
N ARG A 160 3.31 19.81 6.67
CA ARG A 160 4.63 20.21 6.15
C ARG A 160 5.81 19.71 6.99
N ASN A 161 5.60 19.46 8.29
CA ASN A 161 6.62 18.99 9.23
C ASN A 161 5.96 18.18 10.36
N PHE A 162 6.76 17.64 11.27
CA PHE A 162 6.27 16.83 12.39
C PHE A 162 5.20 17.53 13.21
N THR A 163 5.45 18.79 13.63
CA THR A 163 4.50 19.58 14.47
C THR A 163 3.19 19.80 13.72
N HIS A 164 3.25 20.19 12.44
CA HIS A 164 2.05 20.39 11.62
C HIS A 164 1.26 19.08 11.45
N ARG A 165 1.93 17.93 11.22
CA ARG A 165 1.27 16.61 11.17
C ARG A 165 0.55 16.28 12.48
N GLN A 166 1.16 16.57 13.64
CA GLN A 166 0.49 16.37 14.93
C GLN A 166 -0.73 17.27 15.10
N CYS A 167 -0.66 18.53 14.65
CA CYS A 167 -1.80 19.44 14.63
C CYS A 167 -2.94 18.95 13.77
N VAL A 168 -2.65 18.51 12.53
CA VAL A 168 -3.65 17.96 11.60
C VAL A 168 -4.29 16.70 12.20
N LYS A 169 -3.49 15.78 12.73
CA LYS A 169 -3.98 14.58 13.40
C LYS A 169 -4.93 14.90 14.55
N ARG A 170 -4.56 15.85 15.42
CA ARG A 170 -5.40 16.27 16.55
C ARG A 170 -6.71 16.90 16.09
N LYS A 171 -6.68 17.73 15.04
CA LYS A 171 -7.90 18.30 14.42
C LYS A 171 -8.82 17.20 13.90
N ALA A 172 -8.30 16.25 13.14
CA ALA A 172 -9.07 15.12 12.60
C ALA A 172 -9.70 14.27 13.71
N GLN A 173 -8.95 13.96 14.77
CA GLN A 173 -9.45 13.21 15.93
C GLN A 173 -10.58 13.97 16.66
N ASN A 174 -10.43 15.29 16.84
CA ASN A 174 -11.45 16.11 17.48
C ASN A 174 -12.74 16.17 16.64
N TRP A 175 -12.61 16.32 15.33
CA TRP A 175 -13.76 16.30 14.43
C TRP A 175 -14.43 14.92 14.42
N GLY A 176 -13.67 13.84 14.36
CA GLY A 176 -14.22 12.47 14.42
C GLY A 176 -14.99 12.22 15.72
N ARG A 177 -14.50 12.71 16.88
CA ARG A 177 -15.22 12.62 18.15
C ARG A 177 -16.52 13.39 18.10
N ARG A 178 -16.51 14.67 17.71
CA ARG A 178 -17.71 15.49 17.57
C ARG A 178 -18.74 14.86 16.63
N TYR A 179 -18.30 14.38 15.49
CA TYR A 179 -19.13 13.68 14.52
C TYR A 179 -19.78 12.42 15.11
N LYS A 180 -19.04 11.64 15.90
CA LYS A 180 -19.57 10.45 16.60
C LYS A 180 -20.66 10.80 17.64
N GLU A 181 -20.54 11.94 18.29
CA GLU A 181 -21.49 12.43 19.30
C GLU A 181 -22.76 13.05 18.70
N MET A 182 -22.78 13.40 17.42
CA MET A 182 -23.94 13.96 16.73
C MET A 182 -25.05 12.91 16.51
N PRO A 183 -26.32 13.30 16.56
CA PRO A 183 -27.44 12.47 16.12
C PRO A 183 -27.29 12.05 14.65
N LYS A 184 -27.86 10.88 14.28
CA LYS A 184 -27.75 10.37 12.90
C LYS A 184 -28.17 11.37 11.81
N PRO A 185 -29.30 12.14 11.93
CA PRO A 185 -29.68 13.11 10.91
C PRO A 185 -28.65 14.24 10.73
N GLU A 186 -28.08 14.75 11.83
CA GLU A 186 -27.04 15.78 11.79
C GLU A 186 -25.76 15.28 11.16
N ARG A 187 -25.36 14.03 11.43
CA ARG A 187 -24.20 13.41 10.77
C ARG A 187 -24.36 13.34 9.27
N LEU A 188 -25.56 12.99 8.80
CA LEU A 188 -25.84 12.95 7.37
C LEU A 188 -25.73 14.35 6.73
N ALA A 189 -26.31 15.37 7.37
CA ALA A 189 -26.24 16.75 6.89
C ALA A 189 -24.79 17.27 6.84
N VAL A 190 -24.00 17.02 7.88
CA VAL A 190 -22.57 17.40 7.91
C VAL A 190 -21.78 16.69 6.83
N MET A 191 -22.04 15.41 6.60
CA MET A 191 -21.36 14.64 5.55
C MET A 191 -21.69 15.18 4.16
N VAL A 192 -22.96 15.50 3.89
CA VAL A 192 -23.39 16.10 2.61
C VAL A 192 -22.69 17.47 2.40
N ALA A 193 -22.69 18.32 3.42
CA ALA A 193 -22.04 19.64 3.32
C ALA A 193 -20.51 19.51 3.06
N MET A 194 -19.83 18.54 3.67
CA MET A 194 -18.41 18.26 3.39
C MET A 194 -18.21 17.77 1.95
N MET A 195 -19.07 16.93 1.43
CA MET A 195 -18.99 16.44 0.05
C MET A 195 -19.23 17.57 -0.95
N GLU A 196 -20.11 18.51 -0.65
CA GLU A 196 -20.36 19.69 -1.49
C GLU A 196 -19.12 20.60 -1.58
N VAL A 197 -18.41 20.81 -0.47
CA VAL A 197 -17.15 21.57 -0.46
C VAL A 197 -16.09 20.88 -1.32
N GLU A 198 -15.88 19.57 -1.15
CA GLU A 198 -14.92 18.82 -1.96
C GLU A 198 -15.27 18.84 -3.47
N ALA A 199 -16.57 18.78 -3.80
CA ALA A 199 -17.01 18.82 -5.19
C ALA A 199 -16.72 20.18 -5.87
N GLN A 200 -16.74 21.29 -5.12
CA GLN A 200 -16.45 22.63 -5.64
C GLN A 200 -14.95 22.87 -5.89
N GLU A 201 -14.06 22.13 -5.23
CA GLU A 201 -12.60 22.25 -5.44
C GLU A 201 -12.11 21.47 -6.68
N VAL A 202 -12.96 20.70 -7.33
CA VAL A 202 -12.62 19.87 -8.50
C VAL A 202 -12.93 20.58 -9.84
N CYS A 203 -13.58 21.74 -9.79
CA CYS A 203 -13.77 22.65 -10.92
C CYS A 203 -12.71 23.75 -10.91
#